data_e0f365dfe789a7519eda8bf77b1c4bda
#
_entry.id   e0f365dfe789a7519eda8bf77b1c4bda
#
_cell.length_a   1.000
_cell.length_b   1.000
_cell.length_c   1.000
_cell.angle_alpha   90.00
_cell.angle_beta   90.00
_cell.angle_gamma   90.00
#
_symmetry.space_group_name_H-M   'P 1'
#
loop_
_entity.id
_entity.type
_entity.pdbx_description
1 polymer ?
#
loop_
_entity_poly.entity_id
_entity_poly.type
_entity_poly.pdbx_seq_one_letter_code
_entity_poly.pdbx_strand_id
1 'polypeptide(L)'
;MATMKAARWHVAKDVRIQEVEVPEVLPHQVKVAVKFTGICGTNLHEFLDGPIFIPTEEHVYSGQKAPVTLGHEFSGEIVEVGSDVTRVKVGDRVAVEPILAKNNLVGNYNLDPNLNFVGLAADGGFAKYCVLDGDLVHVIPDSLSYEQAALTEPAAVAVYAVRQSALKAGDTAAVFGLGPIGLLIVEIG
;
A
#
# COMPACT_ATOMS: atom_id res chain seq x y z
N MET A 1 -6.16 -5.17 -25.61
CA MET A 1 -5.84 -4.30 -24.46
C MET A 1 -4.36 -4.50 -24.11
N ALA A 2 -3.70 -3.51 -23.53
CA ALA A 2 -2.30 -3.66 -23.10
C ALA A 2 -2.24 -4.60 -21.89
N THR A 3 -1.19 -5.43 -21.79
CA THR A 3 -0.96 -6.32 -20.65
C THR A 3 0.28 -5.93 -19.87
N MET A 4 0.37 -6.40 -18.64
CA MET A 4 1.52 -6.24 -17.75
C MET A 4 1.73 -7.49 -16.91
N LYS A 5 2.96 -7.70 -16.43
CA LYS A 5 3.24 -8.73 -15.43
C LYS A 5 2.82 -8.26 -14.05
N ALA A 6 2.22 -9.19 -13.29
CA ALA A 6 1.84 -8.99 -11.90
C ALA A 6 2.09 -10.26 -11.08
N ALA A 7 2.51 -10.08 -9.81
CA ALA A 7 2.63 -11.19 -8.86
C ALA A 7 1.30 -11.36 -8.13
N ARG A 8 0.56 -12.41 -8.46
CA ARG A 8 -0.79 -12.65 -7.95
C ARG A 8 -0.84 -13.80 -6.97
N TRP A 9 -1.41 -13.54 -5.81
CA TRP A 9 -1.71 -14.54 -4.80
C TRP A 9 -3.01 -15.26 -5.16
N HIS A 10 -2.99 -16.58 -5.20
CA HIS A 10 -4.14 -17.44 -5.50
C HIS A 10 -4.68 -18.13 -4.25
N VAL A 11 -3.79 -18.80 -3.54
CA VAL A 11 -4.02 -19.48 -2.26
C VAL A 11 -2.70 -19.54 -1.49
N ALA A 12 -2.71 -20.02 -0.25
CA ALA A 12 -1.48 -20.24 0.51
C ALA A 12 -0.44 -21.03 -0.30
N LYS A 13 0.80 -20.57 -0.29
CA LYS A 13 1.97 -21.12 -1.01
C LYS A 13 1.87 -21.05 -2.54
N ASP A 14 0.93 -20.27 -3.07
CA ASP A 14 0.74 -20.11 -4.51
C ASP A 14 0.66 -18.63 -4.91
N VAL A 15 1.82 -18.05 -5.19
CA VAL A 15 1.97 -16.73 -5.82
C VAL A 15 2.55 -16.93 -7.22
N ARG A 16 1.89 -16.40 -8.23
CA ARG A 16 2.26 -16.57 -9.63
C ARG A 16 2.56 -15.24 -10.32
N ILE A 17 3.61 -15.22 -11.13
CA ILE A 17 3.83 -14.13 -12.07
C ILE A 17 2.96 -14.39 -13.31
N GLN A 18 1.99 -13.53 -13.54
CA GLN A 18 1.00 -13.68 -14.62
C GLN A 18 0.96 -12.41 -15.49
N GLU A 19 0.60 -12.60 -16.76
CA GLU A 19 0.16 -11.48 -17.60
C GLU A 19 -1.28 -11.17 -17.24
N VAL A 20 -1.53 -9.90 -16.89
CA VAL A 20 -2.86 -9.35 -16.60
C VAL A 20 -3.12 -8.13 -17.47
N GLU A 21 -4.36 -7.81 -17.71
CA GLU A 21 -4.72 -6.56 -18.39
C GLU A 21 -4.29 -5.35 -17.56
N VAL A 22 -3.81 -4.31 -18.23
CA VAL A 22 -3.56 -3.02 -17.57
C VAL A 22 -4.92 -2.40 -17.23
N PRO A 23 -5.20 -2.12 -15.95
CA PRO A 23 -6.52 -1.61 -15.56
C PRO A 23 -6.78 -0.21 -16.15
N GLU A 24 -8.04 0.05 -16.49
CA GLU A 24 -8.52 1.38 -16.88
C GLU A 24 -8.67 2.26 -15.62
N VAL A 25 -8.52 3.58 -15.81
CA VAL A 25 -8.66 4.57 -14.74
C VAL A 25 -10.09 5.10 -14.70
N LEU A 26 -10.74 4.95 -13.56
CA LEU A 26 -12.05 5.56 -13.30
C LEU A 26 -11.91 7.06 -12.98
N PRO A 27 -13.00 7.86 -13.05
CA PRO A 27 -12.92 9.32 -12.85
C PRO A 27 -12.24 9.78 -11.56
N HIS A 28 -12.36 9.03 -10.48
CA HIS A 28 -11.78 9.35 -9.16
C HIS A 28 -10.40 8.71 -8.92
N GLN A 29 -9.85 8.00 -9.90
CA GLN A 29 -8.64 7.18 -9.74
C GLN A 29 -7.42 7.77 -10.45
N VAL A 30 -6.27 7.25 -10.09
CA VAL A 30 -4.99 7.48 -10.77
C VAL A 30 -4.33 6.15 -11.11
N LYS A 31 -3.49 6.16 -12.16
CA LYS A 31 -2.59 5.06 -12.50
C LYS A 31 -1.17 5.42 -12.12
N VAL A 32 -0.58 4.63 -11.24
CA VAL A 32 0.80 4.76 -10.81
C VAL A 32 1.67 3.76 -11.55
N ALA A 33 2.69 4.23 -12.26
CA ALA A 33 3.79 3.40 -12.74
C ALA A 33 4.71 3.09 -11.56
N VAL A 34 4.61 1.90 -11.03
CA VAL A 34 5.35 1.49 -9.83
C VAL A 34 6.85 1.45 -10.12
N LYS A 35 7.64 2.09 -9.28
CA LYS A 35 9.12 2.13 -9.38
C LYS A 35 9.76 1.20 -8.35
N PHE A 36 9.31 1.26 -7.09
CA PHE A 36 9.78 0.42 -6.00
C PHE A 36 8.60 -0.03 -5.13
N THR A 37 8.72 -1.25 -4.62
CA THR A 37 7.74 -1.83 -3.69
C THR A 37 8.46 -2.67 -2.65
N GLY A 38 8.08 -2.52 -1.38
CA GLY A 38 8.54 -3.33 -0.27
C GLY A 38 7.79 -4.67 -0.20
N ILE A 39 8.39 -5.62 0.51
CA ILE A 39 7.76 -6.90 0.86
C ILE A 39 7.46 -6.87 2.37
N CYS A 40 6.21 -6.67 2.73
CA CYS A 40 5.74 -6.70 4.11
C CYS A 40 5.71 -8.12 4.67
N GLY A 41 5.89 -8.26 5.97
CA GLY A 41 5.62 -9.50 6.69
C GLY A 41 4.20 -10.04 6.45
N THR A 42 3.22 -9.15 6.24
CA THR A 42 1.85 -9.54 5.88
C THR A 42 1.79 -10.31 4.57
N ASN A 43 2.57 -9.90 3.54
CA ASN A 43 2.64 -10.66 2.28
C ASN A 43 3.21 -12.07 2.50
N LEU A 44 4.20 -12.21 3.41
CA LEU A 44 4.76 -13.50 3.76
C LEU A 44 3.73 -14.37 4.51
N HIS A 45 2.98 -13.80 5.45
CA HIS A 45 1.94 -14.51 6.18
C HIS A 45 0.80 -14.95 5.24
N GLU A 46 0.36 -14.09 4.32
CA GLU A 46 -0.59 -14.50 3.28
C GLU A 46 -0.05 -15.65 2.42
N PHE A 47 1.24 -15.60 2.06
CA PHE A 47 1.86 -16.69 1.30
C PHE A 47 1.91 -17.99 2.10
N LEU A 48 2.27 -17.97 3.38
CA LEU A 48 2.47 -19.18 4.18
C LEU A 48 1.14 -19.80 4.63
N ASP A 49 0.22 -18.99 5.13
CA ASP A 49 -0.92 -19.41 5.94
C ASP A 49 -2.25 -18.79 5.50
N GLY A 50 -2.24 -17.96 4.45
CA GLY A 50 -3.45 -17.26 3.96
C GLY A 50 -4.59 -18.19 3.51
N PRO A 51 -5.80 -17.64 3.37
CA PRO A 51 -6.12 -16.21 3.41
C PRO A 51 -6.24 -15.69 4.85
N ILE A 52 -5.65 -14.52 5.13
CA ILE A 52 -5.77 -13.80 6.40
C ILE A 52 -6.54 -12.48 6.16
N PHE A 53 -5.99 -11.62 5.28
CA PHE A 53 -6.59 -10.34 4.86
C PHE A 53 -7.14 -10.40 3.44
N ILE A 54 -6.60 -11.30 2.58
CA ILE A 54 -7.05 -11.44 1.20
C ILE A 54 -8.43 -12.05 1.19
N PRO A 55 -9.45 -11.36 0.63
CA PRO A 55 -10.82 -11.84 0.63
C PRO A 55 -11.00 -13.00 -0.36
N THR A 56 -11.73 -14.02 0.04
CA THR A 56 -12.19 -15.13 -0.82
C THR A 56 -13.54 -14.84 -1.47
N GLU A 57 -14.28 -13.89 -0.89
CA GLU A 57 -15.51 -13.31 -1.45
C GLU A 57 -15.28 -11.85 -1.81
N GLU A 58 -16.12 -11.25 -2.66
CA GLU A 58 -15.95 -9.86 -3.10
C GLU A 58 -15.90 -8.88 -1.93
N HIS A 59 -14.78 -8.18 -1.81
CA HIS A 59 -14.59 -7.19 -0.76
C HIS A 59 -15.50 -5.97 -0.97
N VAL A 60 -16.16 -5.53 0.09
CA VAL A 60 -17.24 -4.52 0.05
C VAL A 60 -16.82 -3.17 -0.57
N TYR A 61 -15.53 -2.79 -0.50
CA TYR A 61 -15.04 -1.52 -1.04
C TYR A 61 -14.41 -1.64 -2.42
N SER A 62 -13.64 -2.69 -2.67
CA SER A 62 -12.92 -2.88 -3.94
C SER A 62 -13.71 -3.73 -4.95
N GLY A 63 -14.66 -4.53 -4.49
CA GLY A 63 -15.33 -5.54 -5.33
C GLY A 63 -14.41 -6.69 -5.75
N GLN A 64 -13.16 -6.72 -5.25
CA GLN A 64 -12.17 -7.72 -5.63
C GLN A 64 -12.10 -8.85 -4.60
N LYS A 65 -11.61 -10.00 -5.06
CA LYS A 65 -11.30 -11.20 -4.27
C LYS A 65 -10.11 -11.93 -4.90
N ALA A 66 -9.61 -12.96 -4.22
CA ALA A 66 -8.55 -13.79 -4.78
C ALA A 66 -8.94 -14.32 -6.19
N PRO A 67 -7.98 -14.36 -7.14
CA PRO A 67 -6.58 -13.98 -7.00
C PRO A 67 -6.36 -12.46 -7.10
N VAL A 68 -5.49 -11.90 -6.25
CA VAL A 68 -5.15 -10.46 -6.22
C VAL A 68 -3.65 -10.23 -6.39
N THR A 69 -3.29 -9.08 -6.97
CA THR A 69 -1.90 -8.62 -7.05
C THR A 69 -1.46 -8.09 -5.69
N LEU A 70 -0.37 -8.64 -5.15
CA LEU A 70 0.16 -8.24 -3.85
C LEU A 70 0.88 -6.88 -3.90
N GLY A 71 1.35 -6.41 -2.73
CA GLY A 71 2.22 -5.25 -2.54
C GLY A 71 1.46 -4.00 -2.12
N HIS A 72 1.73 -3.54 -0.89
CA HIS A 72 1.08 -2.37 -0.27
C HIS A 72 2.07 -1.30 0.21
N GLU A 73 3.37 -1.52 0.07
CA GLU A 73 4.43 -0.59 0.44
C GLU A 73 5.13 -0.10 -0.85
N PHE A 74 4.56 0.85 -1.59
CA PHE A 74 5.12 1.20 -2.88
C PHE A 74 5.10 2.69 -3.22
N SER A 75 5.98 3.04 -4.14
CA SER A 75 6.13 4.37 -4.71
C SER A 75 6.19 4.30 -6.22
N GLY A 76 5.90 5.40 -6.87
CA GLY A 76 5.94 5.47 -8.33
C GLY A 76 5.64 6.85 -8.87
N GLU A 77 5.36 6.88 -10.16
CA GLU A 77 5.04 8.09 -10.92
C GLU A 77 3.61 7.98 -11.46
N ILE A 78 2.83 9.03 -11.32
CA ILE A 78 1.49 9.09 -11.91
C ILE A 78 1.60 9.19 -13.43
N VAL A 79 1.00 8.25 -14.14
CA VAL A 79 1.00 8.20 -15.61
C VAL A 79 -0.37 8.45 -16.24
N GLU A 80 -1.43 8.39 -15.44
CA GLU A 80 -2.80 8.68 -15.88
C GLU A 80 -3.62 9.17 -14.68
N VAL A 81 -4.53 10.12 -14.92
CA VAL A 81 -5.36 10.75 -13.88
C VAL A 81 -6.81 10.78 -14.36
N GLY A 82 -7.72 10.32 -13.53
CA GLY A 82 -9.17 10.40 -13.79
C GLY A 82 -9.70 11.83 -13.71
N SER A 83 -10.84 12.08 -14.36
CA SER A 83 -11.40 13.43 -14.56
C SER A 83 -11.71 14.19 -13.28
N ASP A 84 -12.00 13.48 -12.17
CA ASP A 84 -12.44 14.07 -10.91
C ASP A 84 -11.27 14.30 -9.93
N VAL A 85 -10.08 13.79 -10.27
CA VAL A 85 -8.87 13.96 -9.45
C VAL A 85 -8.23 15.32 -9.72
N THR A 86 -8.12 16.16 -8.69
CA THR A 86 -7.59 17.52 -8.80
C THR A 86 -6.31 17.75 -7.97
N ARG A 87 -5.99 16.83 -7.04
CA ARG A 87 -4.86 16.99 -6.09
C ARG A 87 -3.49 16.69 -6.69
N VAL A 88 -3.47 15.90 -7.74
CA VAL A 88 -2.25 15.39 -8.37
C VAL A 88 -2.37 15.40 -9.89
N LYS A 89 -1.25 15.30 -10.59
CA LYS A 89 -1.18 15.33 -12.07
C LYS A 89 -0.22 14.27 -12.59
N VAL A 90 -0.30 14.01 -13.90
CA VAL A 90 0.67 13.14 -14.59
C VAL A 90 2.08 13.70 -14.43
N GLY A 91 3.03 12.82 -14.13
CA GLY A 91 4.42 13.12 -13.83
C GLY A 91 4.72 13.36 -12.34
N ASP A 92 3.70 13.47 -11.48
CA ASP A 92 3.94 13.59 -10.04
C ASP A 92 4.54 12.28 -9.51
N ARG A 93 5.57 12.44 -8.66
CA ARG A 93 6.23 11.36 -7.92
C ARG A 93 5.47 11.14 -6.62
N VAL A 94 5.09 9.89 -6.33
CA VAL A 94 4.18 9.62 -5.21
C VAL A 94 4.62 8.43 -4.37
N ALA A 95 4.30 8.49 -3.07
CA ALA A 95 4.16 7.34 -2.18
C ALA A 95 2.67 7.01 -2.06
N VAL A 96 2.35 5.74 -1.81
CA VAL A 96 0.97 5.27 -1.72
C VAL A 96 0.59 4.99 -0.27
N GLU A 97 -0.58 5.49 0.13
CA GLU A 97 -1.29 5.10 1.33
C GLU A 97 -2.28 3.97 0.96
N PRO A 98 -2.04 2.72 1.36
CA PRO A 98 -2.79 1.59 0.82
C PRO A 98 -4.16 1.36 1.49
N ILE A 99 -4.66 2.29 2.27
CA ILE A 99 -5.83 2.11 3.14
C ILE A 99 -7.14 2.08 2.35
N LEU A 100 -7.86 0.98 2.45
CA LEU A 100 -9.24 0.82 1.97
C LEU A 100 -10.21 0.96 3.14
N ALA A 101 -10.71 2.18 3.37
CA ALA A 101 -11.72 2.49 4.38
C ALA A 101 -12.67 3.56 3.85
N LYS A 102 -13.98 3.37 3.94
CA LYS A 102 -15.00 4.30 3.44
C LYS A 102 -15.86 4.93 4.54
N ASN A 103 -15.92 4.31 5.69
CA ASN A 103 -16.57 4.92 6.87
C ASN A 103 -15.60 5.91 7.51
N ASN A 104 -15.49 7.06 6.87
CA ASN A 104 -14.59 8.14 7.26
C ASN A 104 -15.03 8.80 8.57
N LEU A 105 -14.70 8.14 9.65
CA LEU A 105 -14.43 8.84 10.89
C LEU A 105 -13.07 9.53 10.68
N VAL A 106 -13.08 10.77 10.22
CA VAL A 106 -11.89 11.57 9.91
C VAL A 106 -10.82 11.35 10.99
N GLY A 107 -9.68 10.76 10.60
CA GLY A 107 -8.59 10.41 11.50
C GLY A 107 -8.74 9.09 12.26
N ASN A 108 -9.81 8.31 12.05
CA ASN A 108 -10.03 7.02 12.73
C ASN A 108 -10.44 5.90 11.75
N TYR A 109 -9.91 5.89 10.54
CA TYR A 109 -10.20 4.84 9.53
C TYR A 109 -9.86 3.43 10.03
N ASN A 110 -8.92 3.31 10.99
CA ASN A 110 -8.59 2.06 11.67
C ASN A 110 -9.76 1.45 12.48
N LEU A 111 -10.84 2.18 12.69
CA LEU A 111 -12.07 1.69 13.30
C LEU A 111 -13.13 1.24 12.28
N ASP A 112 -12.84 1.34 10.99
CA ASP A 112 -13.74 0.83 9.95
C ASP A 112 -13.81 -0.70 10.04
N PRO A 113 -15.01 -1.31 10.21
CA PRO A 113 -15.14 -2.76 10.33
C PRO A 113 -14.75 -3.52 9.05
N ASN A 114 -14.68 -2.84 7.93
CA ASN A 114 -14.28 -3.41 6.63
C ASN A 114 -12.92 -2.86 6.18
N LEU A 115 -12.11 -2.35 7.11
CA LEU A 115 -10.75 -1.91 6.80
C LEU A 115 -9.96 -3.02 6.13
N ASN A 116 -9.34 -2.69 5.00
CA ASN A 116 -8.41 -3.55 4.29
C ASN A 116 -7.42 -2.69 3.49
N PHE A 117 -6.63 -3.28 2.59
CA PHE A 117 -5.52 -2.61 1.95
C PHE A 117 -5.46 -2.90 0.44
N VAL A 118 -5.03 -1.91 -0.33
CA VAL A 118 -4.50 -2.10 -1.69
C VAL A 118 -3.31 -3.07 -1.59
N GLY A 119 -3.26 -4.08 -2.46
CA GLY A 119 -2.25 -5.15 -2.38
C GLY A 119 -2.64 -6.33 -1.48
N LEU A 120 -3.86 -6.32 -0.91
CA LEU A 120 -4.48 -7.43 -0.18
C LEU A 120 -5.94 -7.62 -0.61
N ALA A 121 -6.81 -6.62 -0.46
CA ALA A 121 -8.20 -6.68 -0.90
C ALA A 121 -8.47 -5.94 -2.21
N ALA A 122 -7.45 -5.37 -2.81
CA ALA A 122 -7.43 -4.81 -4.16
C ALA A 122 -6.05 -5.04 -4.76
N ASP A 123 -5.95 -5.03 -6.09
CA ASP A 123 -4.67 -5.19 -6.78
C ASP A 123 -3.68 -4.08 -6.38
N GLY A 124 -2.44 -4.48 -6.08
CA GLY A 124 -1.40 -3.63 -5.50
C GLY A 124 -0.14 -3.47 -6.34
N GLY A 125 0.95 -3.12 -5.65
CA GLY A 125 2.21 -2.64 -6.23
C GLY A 125 3.15 -3.72 -6.80
N PHE A 126 2.88 -5.02 -6.64
CA PHE A 126 3.70 -6.07 -7.29
C PHE A 126 3.34 -6.25 -8.76
N ALA A 127 3.19 -5.14 -9.47
CA ALA A 127 2.89 -5.04 -10.89
C ALA A 127 3.57 -3.80 -11.48
N LYS A 128 3.59 -3.71 -12.82
CA LYS A 128 4.12 -2.53 -13.50
C LYS A 128 3.28 -1.28 -13.24
N TYR A 129 1.97 -1.44 -13.17
CA TYR A 129 1.01 -0.37 -12.89
C TYR A 129 0.06 -0.80 -11.78
N CYS A 130 -0.32 0.17 -10.95
CA CYS A 130 -1.40 0.04 -9.99
C CYS A 130 -2.40 1.17 -10.21
N VAL A 131 -3.70 0.86 -10.22
CA VAL A 131 -4.79 1.85 -10.29
C VAL A 131 -5.49 1.87 -8.93
N LEU A 132 -5.61 3.06 -8.36
CA LEU A 132 -6.18 3.28 -7.03
C LEU A 132 -6.80 4.68 -6.94
N ASP A 133 -7.56 4.94 -5.89
CA ASP A 133 -8.20 6.23 -5.67
C ASP A 133 -7.16 7.34 -5.54
N GLY A 134 -7.41 8.49 -6.16
CA GLY A 134 -6.48 9.62 -6.19
C GLY A 134 -6.20 10.22 -4.80
N ASP A 135 -7.05 9.96 -3.82
CA ASP A 135 -6.84 10.40 -2.43
C ASP A 135 -5.80 9.55 -1.67
N LEU A 136 -5.47 8.37 -2.19
CA LEU A 136 -4.52 7.44 -1.59
C LEU A 136 -3.06 7.67 -2.04
N VAL A 137 -2.79 8.71 -2.83
CA VAL A 137 -1.42 9.03 -3.26
C VAL A 137 -0.96 10.36 -2.67
N HIS A 138 0.31 10.39 -2.25
CA HIS A 138 0.95 11.56 -1.65
C HIS A 138 2.17 11.95 -2.47
N VAL A 139 2.20 13.20 -2.96
CA VAL A 139 3.34 13.73 -3.71
C VAL A 139 4.57 13.78 -2.79
N ILE A 140 5.67 13.21 -3.26
CA ILE A 140 6.94 13.21 -2.54
C ILE A 140 7.86 14.34 -3.01
N PRO A 141 8.70 14.91 -2.13
CA PRO A 141 9.66 15.94 -2.51
C PRO A 141 10.72 15.38 -3.46
N ASP A 142 11.30 16.25 -4.30
CA ASP A 142 12.33 15.86 -5.28
C ASP A 142 13.59 15.26 -4.64
N SER A 143 13.87 15.63 -3.40
CA SER A 143 15.01 15.11 -2.62
C SER A 143 14.84 13.66 -2.16
N LEU A 144 13.62 13.11 -2.17
CA LEU A 144 13.34 11.74 -1.75
C LEU A 144 13.40 10.80 -2.95
N SER A 145 14.18 9.72 -2.87
CA SER A 145 14.20 8.70 -3.92
C SER A 145 12.93 7.85 -3.89
N TYR A 146 12.64 7.14 -4.97
CA TYR A 146 11.50 6.20 -4.99
C TYR A 146 11.69 5.04 -4.00
N GLU A 147 12.93 4.56 -3.80
CA GLU A 147 13.25 3.53 -2.80
C GLU A 147 12.89 4.01 -1.40
N GLN A 148 13.32 5.23 -1.05
CA GLN A 148 12.99 5.85 0.22
C GLN A 148 11.48 6.09 0.36
N ALA A 149 10.82 6.52 -0.71
CA ALA A 149 9.39 6.76 -0.72
C ALA A 149 8.57 5.48 -0.53
N ALA A 150 9.05 4.33 -0.98
CA ALA A 150 8.39 3.05 -0.71
C ALA A 150 8.41 2.67 0.78
N LEU A 151 9.33 3.24 1.57
CA LEU A 151 9.37 3.05 3.02
C LEU A 151 8.38 3.95 3.79
N THR A 152 7.64 4.83 3.12
CA THR A 152 6.70 5.76 3.79
C THR A 152 5.60 5.00 4.52
N GLU A 153 5.08 3.92 3.94
CA GLU A 153 4.05 3.10 4.57
C GLU A 153 4.56 2.45 5.86
N PRO A 154 5.63 1.64 5.88
CA PRO A 154 6.14 1.07 7.12
C PRO A 154 6.66 2.14 8.11
N ALA A 155 7.14 3.28 7.64
CA ALA A 155 7.50 4.41 8.50
C ALA A 155 6.28 4.99 9.21
N ALA A 156 5.12 5.08 8.55
CA ALA A 156 3.87 5.52 9.18
C ALA A 156 3.45 4.57 10.31
N VAL A 157 3.65 3.26 10.15
CA VAL A 157 3.43 2.27 11.22
C VAL A 157 4.35 2.55 12.42
N ALA A 158 5.64 2.80 12.18
CA ALA A 158 6.61 3.11 13.22
C ALA A 158 6.29 4.43 13.94
N VAL A 159 5.92 5.48 13.20
CA VAL A 159 5.46 6.77 13.77
C VAL A 159 4.26 6.56 14.68
N TYR A 160 3.28 5.77 14.23
CA TYR A 160 2.10 5.49 15.04
C TYR A 160 2.46 4.72 16.32
N ALA A 161 3.32 3.72 16.23
CA ALA A 161 3.79 2.95 17.40
C ALA A 161 4.49 3.86 18.45
N VAL A 162 5.39 4.75 18.01
CA VAL A 162 6.06 5.72 18.89
C VAL A 162 5.03 6.65 19.54
N ARG A 163 4.07 7.17 18.79
CA ARG A 163 3.00 8.01 19.35
C ARG A 163 2.14 7.29 20.38
N GLN A 164 1.84 6.01 20.17
CA GLN A 164 1.04 5.19 21.11
C GLN A 164 1.83 4.82 22.38
N SER A 165 3.16 4.77 22.31
CA SER A 165 4.00 4.46 23.48
C SER A 165 4.02 5.59 24.53
N ALA A 166 3.53 6.78 24.19
CA ALA A 166 3.60 7.99 25.00
C ALA A 166 5.05 8.43 25.35
N LEU A 167 6.05 7.97 24.59
CA LEU A 167 7.46 8.33 24.72
C LEU A 167 7.64 9.85 24.60
N LYS A 168 8.49 10.42 25.47
CA LYS A 168 8.77 11.85 25.52
C LYS A 168 10.27 12.11 25.36
N ALA A 169 10.60 13.31 24.91
CA ALA A 169 11.99 13.73 24.81
C ALA A 169 12.70 13.61 26.17
N GLY A 170 13.83 12.91 26.19
CA GLY A 170 14.62 12.59 27.39
C GLY A 170 14.30 11.27 28.05
N ASP A 171 13.25 10.57 27.60
CA ASP A 171 12.98 9.21 28.07
C ASP A 171 13.99 8.21 27.50
N THR A 172 14.07 7.03 28.15
CA THR A 172 14.85 5.90 27.66
C THR A 172 13.89 4.80 27.19
N ALA A 173 14.09 4.31 25.97
CA ALA A 173 13.31 3.23 25.41
C ALA A 173 14.19 2.04 25.04
N ALA A 174 13.62 0.83 25.06
CA ALA A 174 14.24 -0.37 24.54
C ALA A 174 13.38 -0.95 23.41
N VAL A 175 13.99 -1.16 22.26
CA VAL A 175 13.33 -1.75 21.07
C VAL A 175 13.77 -3.20 20.93
N PHE A 176 12.83 -4.13 21.04
CA PHE A 176 13.08 -5.56 20.88
C PHE A 176 12.71 -6.00 19.46
N GLY A 177 13.71 -6.43 18.70
CA GLY A 177 13.61 -6.80 17.29
C GLY A 177 14.03 -5.65 16.37
N LEU A 178 15.12 -5.88 15.62
CA LEU A 178 15.69 -4.91 14.69
C LEU A 178 15.44 -5.33 13.23
N GLY A 179 14.21 -5.78 12.94
CA GLY A 179 13.68 -5.85 11.58
C GLY A 179 13.32 -4.46 11.06
N PRO A 180 12.75 -4.36 9.84
CA PRO A 180 12.45 -3.06 9.21
C PRO A 180 11.68 -2.10 10.13
N ILE A 181 10.62 -2.57 10.78
CA ILE A 181 9.82 -1.75 11.70
C ILE A 181 10.63 -1.33 12.94
N GLY A 182 11.39 -2.26 13.54
CA GLY A 182 12.20 -1.92 14.72
C GLY A 182 13.29 -0.89 14.42
N LEU A 183 13.93 -0.97 13.25
CA LEU A 183 14.91 0.03 12.81
C LEU A 183 14.25 1.40 12.59
N LEU A 184 13.07 1.44 11.95
CA LEU A 184 12.32 2.68 11.78
C LEU A 184 11.87 3.28 13.12
N ILE A 185 11.47 2.46 14.09
CA ILE A 185 11.13 2.92 15.45
C ILE A 185 12.34 3.56 16.14
N VAL A 186 13.54 2.98 16.01
CA VAL A 186 14.78 3.56 16.56
C VAL A 186 15.14 4.89 15.89
N GLU A 187 14.88 5.04 14.59
CA GLU A 187 15.16 6.27 13.84
C GLU A 187 14.20 7.40 14.18
N ILE A 188 12.95 7.08 14.49
CA ILE A 188 11.85 8.03 14.71
C ILE A 188 11.72 8.42 16.18
N GLY A 189 12.02 7.52 17.12
CA GLY A 189 11.90 7.73 18.57
C GLY A 189 13.10 8.45 19.17
#